data_c7e459033c7505ca1a6fa4d1da8f7566
#
_entry.id   c7e459033c7505ca1a6fa4d1da8f7566
#
_cell.length_a   1.000
_cell.length_b   1.000
_cell.length_c   1.000
_cell.angle_alpha   90.00
_cell.angle_beta   90.00
_cell.angle_gamma   90.00
#
_symmetry.space_group_name_H-M   'P 1'
#
loop_
_entity.id
_entity.type
_entity.pdbx_description
1 polymer ?
#
loop_
_entity_poly.entity_id
_entity_poly.type
_entity_poly.pdbx_seq_one_letter_code
_entity_poly.pdbx_strand_id
1 'polypeptide(L)'
;MSTSHLSSNTQATPHSESPAILIVKLSSLGDVLHTLPMVWDLRKRLPHAQIDWIVEEAYVHLLEPLKTSNTFRGIDRIIPVAFRRWRKQLFQWNTWREFFAMRAMLQAVPYDVVLETQGLIKSGMVCALARKSAHGMVTGLANATLHSGYEPMARRFYDESVQVPLKCHAIDRSRWVMCSALDWPLFDRRSEPPQFYPAEKTAALSPLMLEGMRLQSSGLPAPYILCFHATARAAKCWPNANWIAAGQALSTQGYQLIFPWGSPAEMKTSAHLASQIPGAIVPRAFSIEEAYRLIAHAALTIGVDTGLTHLSAVLGKPTIEIYCDSPRWKTEGYWSSKIANLGDFQSIPPVHAVLDQASALLK
;
A
#
# COMPACT_ATOMS: atom_id res chain seq x y z
N MET A 1 15.85 33.63 -43.84
CA MET A 1 14.45 33.88 -43.48
C MET A 1 13.67 32.63 -43.77
N SER A 2 13.30 31.88 -42.77
CA SER A 2 12.28 30.83 -42.82
C SER A 2 11.92 30.52 -41.38
N THR A 3 10.83 31.13 -40.96
CA THR A 3 10.20 30.95 -39.64
C THR A 3 9.40 29.66 -39.67
N SER A 4 9.87 28.65 -38.98
CA SER A 4 9.09 27.43 -38.68
C SER A 4 8.07 27.71 -37.60
N HIS A 5 6.80 27.70 -37.98
CA HIS A 5 5.66 27.71 -37.06
C HIS A 5 5.68 26.47 -36.18
N LEU A 6 5.94 26.66 -34.90
CA LEU A 6 5.59 25.71 -33.86
C LEU A 6 4.07 25.75 -33.68
N SER A 7 3.37 24.73 -34.14
CA SER A 7 1.97 24.50 -33.86
C SER A 7 1.82 24.20 -32.36
N SER A 8 1.21 25.14 -31.65
CA SER A 8 0.74 24.96 -30.26
C SER A 8 -0.39 23.92 -30.25
N ASN A 9 -0.05 22.72 -29.86
CA ASN A 9 -1.02 21.68 -29.54
C ASN A 9 -1.70 22.10 -28.24
N THR A 10 -2.88 22.64 -28.30
CA THR A 10 -3.74 23.01 -27.17
C THR A 10 -4.21 21.69 -26.53
N GLN A 11 -3.53 21.26 -25.48
CA GLN A 11 -3.95 20.11 -24.68
C GLN A 11 -5.21 20.46 -23.91
N ALA A 12 -6.19 19.58 -23.98
CA ALA A 12 -7.48 19.70 -23.32
C ALA A 12 -7.28 19.56 -21.79
N THR A 13 -7.34 20.67 -21.07
CA THR A 13 -7.67 20.66 -19.65
C THR A 13 -9.05 20.01 -19.48
N PRO A 14 -9.29 19.20 -18.44
CA PRO A 14 -10.61 18.62 -18.23
C PRO A 14 -11.64 19.76 -18.10
N HIS A 15 -12.55 19.84 -19.05
CA HIS A 15 -13.56 20.90 -19.17
C HIS A 15 -14.70 20.81 -18.11
N SER A 16 -14.58 19.92 -17.12
CA SER A 16 -15.55 19.77 -16.03
C SER A 16 -14.96 20.30 -14.73
N GLU A 17 -15.70 21.17 -14.03
CA GLU A 17 -15.35 21.59 -12.67
C GLU A 17 -15.35 20.43 -11.67
N SER A 18 -15.90 19.29 -12.03
CA SER A 18 -16.04 18.08 -11.21
C SER A 18 -15.78 16.81 -12.04
N PRO A 19 -14.53 16.54 -12.45
CA PRO A 19 -14.25 15.38 -13.28
C PRO A 19 -14.44 14.06 -12.52
N ALA A 20 -14.86 13.02 -13.25
CA ALA A 20 -14.93 11.66 -12.74
C ALA A 20 -13.61 10.92 -13.00
N ILE A 21 -12.97 10.45 -11.95
CA ILE A 21 -11.63 9.82 -11.97
C ILE A 21 -11.73 8.40 -11.46
N LEU A 22 -11.21 7.43 -12.21
CA LEU A 22 -11.05 6.04 -11.79
C LEU A 22 -9.58 5.73 -11.51
N ILE A 23 -9.25 5.33 -10.29
CA ILE A 23 -7.94 4.78 -9.94
C ILE A 23 -7.98 3.26 -10.12
N VAL A 24 -7.11 2.74 -10.96
CA VAL A 24 -6.94 1.31 -11.19
C VAL A 24 -5.63 0.84 -10.56
N LYS A 25 -5.75 0.33 -9.32
CA LYS A 25 -4.65 -0.30 -8.57
C LYS A 25 -5.18 -1.49 -7.80
N LEU A 26 -4.96 -2.69 -8.35
CA LEU A 26 -5.60 -3.91 -7.87
C LEU A 26 -4.83 -4.57 -6.71
N SER A 27 -3.51 -4.57 -6.76
CA SER A 27 -2.61 -5.31 -5.84
C SER A 27 -1.15 -4.82 -6.05
N SER A 28 -0.13 -5.17 -5.25
CA SER A 28 -0.22 -5.92 -3.99
C SER A 28 -0.57 -4.99 -2.82
N LEU A 29 -0.61 -5.51 -1.58
CA LEU A 29 -0.89 -4.72 -0.38
C LEU A 29 -0.01 -3.45 -0.30
N GLY A 30 1.32 -3.62 -0.38
CA GLY A 30 2.26 -2.49 -0.36
C GLY A 30 2.06 -1.51 -1.52
N ASP A 31 1.79 -2.02 -2.74
CA ASP A 31 1.53 -1.15 -3.90
C ASP A 31 0.24 -0.33 -3.75
N VAL A 32 -0.81 -0.91 -3.15
CA VAL A 32 -2.06 -0.19 -2.82
C VAL A 32 -1.76 0.92 -1.82
N LEU A 33 -1.03 0.60 -0.74
CA LEU A 33 -0.64 1.60 0.29
C LEU A 33 0.16 2.76 -0.31
N HIS A 34 1.16 2.48 -1.14
CA HIS A 34 1.96 3.53 -1.80
C HIS A 34 1.18 4.35 -2.84
N THR A 35 -0.02 3.90 -3.22
CA THR A 35 -0.90 4.68 -4.12
C THR A 35 -1.91 5.55 -3.36
N LEU A 36 -2.13 5.33 -2.04
CA LEU A 36 -3.08 6.12 -1.23
C LEU A 36 -2.86 7.64 -1.31
N PRO A 37 -1.61 8.16 -1.34
CA PRO A 37 -1.39 9.60 -1.45
C PRO A 37 -2.04 10.26 -2.65
N MET A 38 -2.29 9.54 -3.75
CA MET A 38 -2.99 10.09 -4.91
C MET A 38 -4.37 10.65 -4.56
N VAL A 39 -5.08 10.05 -3.60
CA VAL A 39 -6.41 10.51 -3.18
C VAL A 39 -6.32 11.92 -2.60
N TRP A 40 -5.32 12.16 -1.74
CA TRP A 40 -5.07 13.47 -1.15
C TRP A 40 -4.61 14.48 -2.19
N ASP A 41 -3.70 14.08 -3.07
CA ASP A 41 -3.18 14.92 -4.14
C ASP A 41 -4.31 15.37 -5.10
N LEU A 42 -5.20 14.44 -5.46
CA LEU A 42 -6.39 14.72 -6.26
C LEU A 42 -7.35 15.66 -5.52
N ARG A 43 -7.66 15.38 -4.27
CA ARG A 43 -8.59 16.22 -3.48
C ARG A 43 -8.08 17.64 -3.25
N LYS A 44 -6.77 17.80 -3.08
CA LYS A 44 -6.14 19.12 -2.92
C LYS A 44 -6.35 20.01 -4.15
N ARG A 45 -6.29 19.44 -5.36
CA ARG A 45 -6.39 20.19 -6.63
C ARG A 45 -7.76 20.11 -7.29
N LEU A 46 -8.49 19.02 -7.05
CA LEU A 46 -9.83 18.75 -7.58
C LEU A 46 -10.79 18.37 -6.44
N PRO A 47 -11.16 19.31 -5.55
CA PRO A 47 -11.94 19.02 -4.35
C PRO A 47 -13.33 18.44 -4.65
N HIS A 48 -13.89 18.72 -5.82
CA HIS A 48 -15.23 18.28 -6.23
C HIS A 48 -15.23 17.07 -7.17
N ALA A 49 -14.07 16.57 -7.62
CA ALA A 49 -13.99 15.39 -8.47
C ALA A 49 -14.75 14.20 -7.86
N GLN A 50 -15.33 13.34 -8.69
CA GLN A 50 -15.72 12.01 -8.27
C GLN A 50 -14.49 11.09 -8.36
N ILE A 51 -14.09 10.46 -7.26
CA ILE A 51 -12.95 9.54 -7.22
C ILE A 51 -13.44 8.15 -6.89
N ASP A 52 -13.31 7.25 -7.83
CA ASP A 52 -13.59 5.83 -7.66
C ASP A 52 -12.27 5.04 -7.68
N TRP A 53 -12.19 3.95 -6.94
CA TRP A 53 -11.01 3.08 -6.93
C TRP A 53 -11.41 1.62 -7.08
N ILE A 54 -10.85 0.94 -8.08
CA ILE A 54 -11.01 -0.50 -8.23
C ILE A 54 -9.81 -1.24 -7.64
N VAL A 55 -10.09 -2.23 -6.77
CA VAL A 55 -9.09 -2.95 -5.99
C VAL A 55 -9.50 -4.41 -5.76
N GLU A 56 -8.54 -5.32 -5.59
CA GLU A 56 -8.79 -6.71 -5.19
C GLU A 56 -9.55 -6.77 -3.85
N GLU A 57 -10.55 -7.64 -3.73
CA GLU A 57 -11.44 -7.76 -2.54
C GLU A 57 -10.66 -7.85 -1.22
N ALA A 58 -9.50 -8.52 -1.22
CA ALA A 58 -8.65 -8.64 -0.05
C ALA A 58 -8.10 -7.31 0.49
N TYR A 59 -8.12 -6.25 -0.30
CA TYR A 59 -7.53 -4.95 0.05
C TYR A 59 -8.57 -3.83 0.20
N VAL A 60 -9.86 -4.14 0.10
CA VAL A 60 -10.96 -3.17 0.28
C VAL A 60 -10.84 -2.45 1.64
N HIS A 61 -10.53 -3.19 2.71
CA HIS A 61 -10.39 -2.63 4.06
C HIS A 61 -9.26 -1.60 4.19
N LEU A 62 -8.26 -1.61 3.30
CA LEU A 62 -7.22 -0.57 3.27
C LEU A 62 -7.76 0.77 2.75
N LEU A 63 -8.82 0.75 1.96
CA LEU A 63 -9.41 1.95 1.37
C LEU A 63 -10.58 2.50 2.18
N GLU A 64 -11.23 1.67 3.01
CA GLU A 64 -12.39 2.09 3.82
C GLU A 64 -12.15 3.35 4.66
N PRO A 65 -10.98 3.55 5.33
CA PRO A 65 -10.71 4.79 6.05
C PRO A 65 -10.65 6.04 5.17
N LEU A 66 -10.41 5.85 3.86
CA LEU A 66 -10.35 6.94 2.87
C LEU A 66 -11.70 7.19 2.15
N LYS A 67 -12.76 6.46 2.49
CA LYS A 67 -14.08 6.76 1.92
C LYS A 67 -14.59 8.12 2.34
N THR A 68 -15.24 8.79 1.40
CA THR A 68 -15.94 10.04 1.64
C THR A 68 -16.94 9.88 2.78
N SER A 69 -16.92 10.81 3.72
CA SER A 69 -17.79 10.88 4.90
C SER A 69 -18.22 12.34 5.12
N ASN A 70 -19.02 12.60 6.14
CA ASN A 70 -19.45 13.97 6.48
C ASN A 70 -18.29 14.90 6.87
N THR A 71 -17.20 14.33 7.40
CA THR A 71 -16.03 15.08 7.90
C THR A 71 -14.81 15.01 6.97
N PHE A 72 -14.80 14.09 6.01
CA PHE A 72 -13.66 13.86 5.12
C PHE A 72 -14.14 13.51 3.72
N ARG A 73 -13.63 14.21 2.71
CA ARG A 73 -13.84 13.87 1.32
C ARG A 73 -12.64 13.11 0.78
N GLY A 74 -12.87 11.87 0.39
CA GLY A 74 -11.83 10.96 -0.09
C GLY A 74 -12.29 10.18 -1.31
N ILE A 75 -12.35 8.85 -1.22
CA ILE A 75 -12.84 7.95 -2.26
C ILE A 75 -14.37 7.92 -2.21
N ASP A 76 -15.03 8.16 -3.33
CA ASP A 76 -16.49 8.13 -3.40
C ASP A 76 -17.02 6.70 -3.53
N ARG A 77 -16.38 5.85 -4.36
CA ARG A 77 -16.74 4.44 -4.49
C ARG A 77 -15.51 3.55 -4.52
N ILE A 78 -15.55 2.48 -3.73
CA ILE A 78 -14.60 1.36 -3.82
C ILE A 78 -15.28 0.26 -4.62
N ILE A 79 -14.63 -0.18 -5.70
CA ILE A 79 -15.12 -1.22 -6.59
C ILE A 79 -14.29 -2.48 -6.35
N PRO A 80 -14.85 -3.50 -5.67
CA PRO A 80 -14.12 -4.73 -5.40
C PRO A 80 -14.02 -5.60 -6.63
N VAL A 81 -12.88 -6.28 -6.81
CA VAL A 81 -12.66 -7.31 -7.81
C VAL A 81 -11.99 -8.52 -7.18
N ALA A 82 -12.36 -9.72 -7.60
CA ALA A 82 -11.90 -10.97 -6.98
C ALA A 82 -11.17 -11.89 -7.97
N PHE A 83 -10.25 -11.35 -8.78
CA PHE A 83 -9.57 -12.13 -9.82
C PHE A 83 -8.85 -13.37 -9.30
N ARG A 84 -8.27 -13.29 -8.08
CA ARG A 84 -7.58 -14.44 -7.46
C ARG A 84 -8.53 -15.59 -7.16
N ARG A 85 -9.77 -15.29 -6.77
CA ARG A 85 -10.81 -16.27 -6.46
C ARG A 85 -11.51 -16.71 -7.74
N TRP A 86 -11.91 -15.78 -8.61
CA TRP A 86 -12.65 -16.07 -9.83
C TRP A 86 -11.93 -17.04 -10.75
N ARG A 87 -10.60 -16.89 -10.95
CA ARG A 87 -9.84 -17.82 -11.80
C ARG A 87 -9.84 -19.27 -11.30
N LYS A 88 -10.12 -19.51 -10.00
CA LYS A 88 -10.24 -20.84 -9.42
C LYS A 88 -11.67 -21.37 -9.50
N GLN A 89 -12.63 -20.52 -9.82
CA GLN A 89 -14.07 -20.77 -9.75
C GLN A 89 -14.80 -20.35 -11.03
N LEU A 90 -14.16 -20.49 -12.20
CA LEU A 90 -14.69 -20.01 -13.49
C LEU A 90 -16.04 -20.63 -13.87
N PHE A 91 -16.32 -21.85 -13.40
CA PHE A 91 -17.56 -22.55 -13.69
C PHE A 91 -18.70 -22.29 -12.69
N GLN A 92 -18.45 -21.46 -11.66
CA GLN A 92 -19.47 -21.11 -10.69
C GLN A 92 -20.29 -19.92 -11.17
N TRP A 93 -21.63 -20.03 -11.11
CA TRP A 93 -22.56 -18.96 -11.46
C TRP A 93 -22.29 -17.66 -10.68
N ASN A 94 -21.96 -17.78 -9.39
CA ASN A 94 -21.63 -16.63 -8.55
C ASN A 94 -20.46 -15.81 -9.09
N THR A 95 -19.45 -16.45 -9.69
CA THR A 95 -18.30 -15.75 -10.30
C THR A 95 -18.75 -14.81 -11.40
N TRP A 96 -19.62 -15.26 -12.28
CA TRP A 96 -20.15 -14.45 -13.38
C TRP A 96 -21.08 -13.35 -12.88
N ARG A 97 -21.93 -13.65 -11.89
CA ARG A 97 -22.77 -12.63 -11.26
C ARG A 97 -21.94 -11.50 -10.66
N GLU A 98 -20.88 -11.80 -9.92
CA GLU A 98 -19.96 -10.83 -9.33
C GLU A 98 -19.19 -10.06 -10.40
N PHE A 99 -18.73 -10.73 -11.45
CA PHE A 99 -18.06 -10.07 -12.58
C PHE A 99 -18.98 -9.07 -13.27
N PHE A 100 -20.22 -9.42 -13.54
CA PHE A 100 -21.21 -8.51 -14.15
C PHE A 100 -21.59 -7.38 -13.21
N ALA A 101 -21.68 -7.62 -11.91
CA ALA A 101 -21.92 -6.57 -10.91
C ALA A 101 -20.75 -5.56 -10.89
N MET A 102 -19.51 -6.04 -10.86
CA MET A 102 -18.30 -5.18 -10.96
C MET A 102 -18.30 -4.38 -12.25
N ARG A 103 -18.60 -5.04 -13.40
CA ARG A 103 -18.71 -4.34 -14.69
C ARG A 103 -19.82 -3.28 -14.67
N ALA A 104 -20.98 -3.57 -14.10
CA ALA A 104 -22.06 -2.59 -13.97
C ALA A 104 -21.62 -1.36 -13.14
N MET A 105 -20.85 -1.56 -12.06
CA MET A 105 -20.29 -0.46 -11.28
C MET A 105 -19.33 0.41 -12.10
N LEU A 106 -18.47 -0.19 -12.94
CA LEU A 106 -17.54 0.53 -13.81
C LEU A 106 -18.27 1.28 -14.94
N GLN A 107 -19.43 0.80 -15.37
CA GLN A 107 -20.25 1.40 -16.42
C GLN A 107 -21.21 2.50 -15.88
N ALA A 108 -21.42 2.57 -14.58
CA ALA A 108 -22.37 3.50 -13.96
C ALA A 108 -21.95 4.97 -14.05
N VAL A 109 -20.66 5.24 -14.15
CA VAL A 109 -20.08 6.59 -14.24
C VAL A 109 -19.28 6.71 -15.52
N PRO A 110 -19.47 7.75 -16.33
CA PRO A 110 -18.59 8.05 -17.45
C PRO A 110 -17.34 8.77 -16.92
N TYR A 111 -16.18 8.07 -16.91
CA TYR A 111 -14.94 8.61 -16.40
C TYR A 111 -14.25 9.54 -17.41
N ASP A 112 -13.81 10.69 -16.93
CA ASP A 112 -12.97 11.62 -17.69
C ASP A 112 -11.51 11.21 -17.67
N VAL A 113 -11.05 10.64 -16.54
CA VAL A 113 -9.68 10.17 -16.37
C VAL A 113 -9.66 8.78 -15.73
N VAL A 114 -8.97 7.84 -16.36
CA VAL A 114 -8.69 6.52 -15.81
C VAL A 114 -7.19 6.40 -15.59
N LEU A 115 -6.76 6.30 -14.33
CA LEU A 115 -5.36 6.24 -13.90
C LEU A 115 -4.95 4.79 -13.66
N GLU A 116 -4.27 4.18 -14.63
CA GLU A 116 -3.73 2.83 -14.49
C GLU A 116 -2.30 2.89 -13.94
N THR A 117 -2.11 2.50 -12.68
CA THR A 117 -0.83 2.63 -11.97
C THR A 117 -0.13 1.30 -11.69
N GLN A 118 -0.65 0.19 -12.22
CA GLN A 118 -0.11 -1.15 -11.98
C GLN A 118 0.81 -1.64 -13.09
N GLY A 119 0.48 -1.38 -14.36
CA GLY A 119 1.27 -1.77 -15.51
C GLY A 119 1.14 -3.25 -15.89
N LEU A 120 -0.03 -3.88 -15.65
CA LEU A 120 -0.27 -5.30 -15.95
C LEU A 120 -1.47 -5.48 -16.89
N ILE A 121 -1.46 -6.53 -17.69
CA ILE A 121 -2.56 -6.85 -18.63
C ILE A 121 -3.91 -6.91 -17.90
N LYS A 122 -3.96 -7.55 -16.74
CA LYS A 122 -5.20 -7.69 -15.96
C LYS A 122 -5.79 -6.34 -15.54
N SER A 123 -4.97 -5.36 -15.18
CA SER A 123 -5.42 -4.00 -14.83
C SER A 123 -5.76 -3.19 -16.09
N GLY A 124 -5.04 -3.38 -17.18
CA GLY A 124 -5.40 -2.84 -18.48
C GLY A 124 -6.77 -3.35 -18.99
N MET A 125 -7.06 -4.65 -18.82
CA MET A 125 -8.38 -5.20 -19.15
C MET A 125 -9.50 -4.54 -18.32
N VAL A 126 -9.25 -4.22 -17.06
CA VAL A 126 -10.19 -3.47 -16.22
C VAL A 126 -10.45 -2.08 -16.78
N CYS A 127 -9.41 -1.39 -17.26
CA CYS A 127 -9.56 -0.09 -17.91
C CYS A 127 -10.49 -0.17 -19.15
N ALA A 128 -10.37 -1.25 -19.95
CA ALA A 128 -11.23 -1.48 -21.12
C ALA A 128 -12.70 -1.73 -20.76
N LEU A 129 -12.99 -2.15 -19.52
CA LEU A 129 -14.36 -2.34 -19.01
C LEU A 129 -14.98 -1.06 -18.45
N ALA A 130 -14.18 -0.04 -18.15
CA ALA A 130 -14.66 1.23 -17.64
C ALA A 130 -15.38 2.03 -18.74
N ARG A 131 -16.48 2.70 -18.39
CA ARG A 131 -17.15 3.64 -19.28
C ARG A 131 -16.38 4.95 -19.29
N LYS A 132 -15.88 5.37 -20.42
CA LYS A 132 -15.26 6.70 -20.60
C LYS A 132 -16.32 7.75 -20.97
N SER A 133 -16.12 8.99 -20.57
CA SER A 133 -16.85 10.14 -21.12
C SER A 133 -16.41 10.37 -22.58
N ALA A 134 -17.05 11.33 -23.26
CA ALA A 134 -16.73 11.63 -24.67
C ALA A 134 -15.25 12.00 -24.89
N HIS A 135 -14.60 12.60 -23.90
CA HIS A 135 -13.18 12.99 -23.93
C HIS A 135 -12.37 12.23 -22.87
N GLY A 136 -12.94 11.17 -22.30
CA GLY A 136 -12.30 10.38 -21.27
C GLY A 136 -11.08 9.61 -21.77
N MET A 137 -9.98 9.65 -21.02
CA MET A 137 -8.71 9.02 -21.37
C MET A 137 -8.24 8.03 -20.33
N VAL A 138 -7.61 6.95 -20.79
CA VAL A 138 -6.88 5.99 -19.96
C VAL A 138 -5.39 6.32 -20.04
N THR A 139 -4.80 6.68 -18.93
CA THR A 139 -3.36 6.94 -18.82
C THR A 139 -2.70 5.87 -17.96
N GLY A 140 -1.63 5.26 -18.47
CA GLY A 140 -0.93 4.18 -17.79
C GLY A 140 0.58 4.20 -18.01
N LEU A 141 1.28 3.22 -17.40
CA LEU A 141 2.75 3.15 -17.45
C LEU A 141 3.26 2.74 -18.83
N ALA A 142 4.26 3.45 -19.36
CA ALA A 142 4.95 3.10 -20.61
C ALA A 142 6.10 2.11 -20.42
N ASN A 143 6.64 2.00 -19.21
CA ASN A 143 7.83 1.18 -18.91
C ASN A 143 7.82 0.57 -17.51
N ALA A 144 8.63 -0.45 -17.32
CA ALA A 144 8.98 -0.96 -16.00
C ALA A 144 9.81 0.06 -15.20
N THR A 145 9.68 0.02 -13.89
CA THR A 145 10.71 0.55 -12.99
C THR A 145 11.55 -0.60 -12.44
N LEU A 146 12.76 -0.32 -11.97
CA LEU A 146 13.65 -1.36 -11.43
C LEU A 146 12.94 -2.13 -10.31
N HIS A 147 13.04 -3.45 -10.36
CA HIS A 147 12.41 -4.38 -9.42
C HIS A 147 10.88 -4.30 -9.31
N SER A 148 10.18 -3.77 -10.32
CA SER A 148 8.71 -3.75 -10.41
C SER A 148 8.21 -4.67 -11.51
N GLY A 149 7.05 -5.28 -11.29
CA GLY A 149 6.33 -5.98 -12.35
C GLY A 149 5.79 -5.00 -13.39
N TYR A 150 5.92 -5.37 -14.66
CA TYR A 150 5.38 -4.63 -15.79
C TYR A 150 5.17 -5.57 -16.98
N GLU A 151 4.05 -5.42 -17.65
CA GLU A 151 3.70 -6.20 -18.85
C GLU A 151 3.46 -5.24 -20.03
N PRO A 152 4.36 -5.18 -21.04
CA PRO A 152 4.25 -4.22 -22.14
C PRO A 152 2.93 -4.26 -22.91
N MET A 153 2.28 -5.42 -22.96
CA MET A 153 0.98 -5.60 -23.60
C MET A 153 -0.14 -4.81 -22.91
N ALA A 154 0.02 -4.41 -21.65
CA ALA A 154 -0.94 -3.57 -20.93
C ALA A 154 -1.18 -2.23 -21.65
N ARG A 155 -0.16 -1.71 -22.35
CA ARG A 155 -0.24 -0.46 -23.11
C ARG A 155 -1.31 -0.44 -24.21
N ARG A 156 -1.76 -1.62 -24.66
CA ARG A 156 -2.86 -1.71 -25.65
C ARG A 156 -4.21 -1.23 -25.12
N PHE A 157 -4.32 -1.08 -23.80
CA PHE A 157 -5.53 -0.62 -23.12
C PHE A 157 -5.47 0.86 -22.74
N TYR A 158 -4.38 1.55 -23.06
CA TYR A 158 -4.18 2.95 -22.70
C TYR A 158 -4.32 3.84 -23.93
N ASP A 159 -4.93 5.00 -23.73
CA ASP A 159 -4.94 6.08 -24.73
C ASP A 159 -3.59 6.82 -24.66
N GLU A 160 -3.01 6.96 -23.47
CA GLU A 160 -1.72 7.58 -23.21
C GLU A 160 -0.81 6.69 -22.33
N SER A 161 0.47 6.66 -22.64
CA SER A 161 1.47 5.91 -21.88
C SER A 161 2.58 6.81 -21.35
N VAL A 162 2.81 6.76 -20.04
CA VAL A 162 3.72 7.66 -19.31
C VAL A 162 5.06 6.99 -19.07
N GLN A 163 6.12 7.61 -19.56
CA GLN A 163 7.49 7.19 -19.25
C GLN A 163 7.86 7.64 -17.84
N VAL A 164 8.20 6.70 -16.97
CA VAL A 164 8.65 6.98 -15.60
C VAL A 164 10.14 6.66 -15.43
N PRO A 165 10.88 7.37 -14.55
CA PRO A 165 12.27 7.06 -14.27
C PRO A 165 12.45 5.61 -13.83
N LEU A 166 13.51 4.93 -14.33
CA LEU A 166 13.79 3.54 -13.95
C LEU A 166 13.97 3.36 -12.45
N LYS A 167 14.65 4.30 -11.80
CA LYS A 167 14.77 4.38 -10.34
C LYS A 167 13.73 5.36 -9.82
N CYS A 168 12.56 4.84 -9.47
CA CYS A 168 11.42 5.64 -9.03
C CYS A 168 10.80 5.00 -7.79
N HIS A 169 10.57 5.81 -6.76
CA HIS A 169 9.87 5.36 -5.56
C HIS A 169 8.41 4.97 -5.87
N ALA A 170 7.86 3.99 -5.18
CA ALA A 170 6.53 3.46 -5.46
C ALA A 170 5.41 4.53 -5.39
N ILE A 171 5.49 5.49 -4.47
CA ILE A 171 4.57 6.64 -4.38
C ILE A 171 4.69 7.51 -5.62
N ASP A 172 5.92 7.89 -5.97
CA ASP A 172 6.14 8.80 -7.09
C ASP A 172 5.75 8.18 -8.42
N ARG A 173 5.95 6.87 -8.57
CA ARG A 173 5.52 6.14 -9.78
C ARG A 173 4.02 6.35 -10.06
N SER A 174 3.19 6.29 -9.02
CA SER A 174 1.75 6.55 -9.14
C SER A 174 1.48 8.04 -9.40
N ARG A 175 2.18 8.94 -8.72
CA ARG A 175 2.11 10.39 -8.94
C ARG A 175 2.51 10.79 -10.36
N TRP A 176 3.52 10.13 -10.96
CA TRP A 176 3.91 10.37 -12.35
C TRP A 176 2.76 10.14 -13.33
N VAL A 177 2.04 9.02 -13.20
CA VAL A 177 0.88 8.72 -14.04
C VAL A 177 -0.21 9.77 -13.85
N MET A 178 -0.52 10.12 -12.62
CA MET A 178 -1.54 11.12 -12.30
C MET A 178 -1.18 12.51 -12.84
N CYS A 179 0.05 12.96 -12.60
CA CYS A 179 0.50 14.29 -13.06
C CYS A 179 0.51 14.39 -14.58
N SER A 180 0.91 13.33 -15.29
CA SER A 180 0.85 13.31 -16.75
C SER A 180 -0.60 13.37 -17.26
N ALA A 181 -1.48 12.54 -16.69
CA ALA A 181 -2.89 12.48 -17.10
C ALA A 181 -3.65 13.81 -16.87
N LEU A 182 -3.21 14.63 -15.93
CA LEU A 182 -3.88 15.88 -15.54
C LEU A 182 -3.08 17.14 -15.93
N ASP A 183 -1.98 16.96 -16.66
CA ASP A 183 -1.05 18.03 -17.05
C ASP A 183 -0.58 18.87 -15.83
N TRP A 184 -0.23 18.18 -14.75
CA TRP A 184 0.24 18.79 -13.51
C TRP A 184 1.76 18.67 -13.37
N PRO A 185 2.42 19.66 -12.74
CA PRO A 185 3.81 19.52 -12.35
C PRO A 185 3.94 18.38 -11.33
N LEU A 186 5.09 17.69 -11.37
CA LEU A 186 5.40 16.64 -10.41
C LEU A 186 5.47 17.19 -8.99
N PHE A 187 5.07 16.37 -8.03
CA PHE A 187 5.16 16.69 -6.61
C PHE A 187 6.62 16.65 -6.14
N ASP A 188 7.04 17.67 -5.43
CA ASP A 188 8.31 17.64 -4.69
C ASP A 188 8.11 16.95 -3.34
N ARG A 189 8.86 15.87 -3.09
CA ARG A 189 8.78 15.09 -1.85
C ARG A 189 9.02 15.89 -0.57
N ARG A 190 9.82 16.98 -0.64
CA ARG A 190 10.18 17.77 0.52
C ARG A 190 9.11 18.78 0.89
N SER A 191 8.57 19.46 -0.10
CA SER A 191 7.54 20.50 0.11
C SER A 191 6.12 19.91 0.12
N GLU A 192 5.92 18.73 -0.50
CA GLU A 192 4.62 18.05 -0.59
C GLU A 192 4.74 16.58 -0.14
N PRO A 193 4.95 16.34 1.18
CA PRO A 193 5.04 14.97 1.69
C PRO A 193 3.74 14.21 1.46
N PRO A 194 3.80 12.88 1.26
CA PRO A 194 2.61 12.08 1.05
C PRO A 194 1.72 12.06 2.29
N GLN A 195 0.42 12.15 2.09
CA GLN A 195 -0.59 11.96 3.12
C GLN A 195 -1.31 10.63 2.87
N PHE A 196 -1.72 9.96 3.94
CA PHE A 196 -2.31 8.63 3.88
C PHE A 196 -3.70 8.62 4.53
N TYR A 197 -3.82 8.21 5.77
CA TYR A 197 -5.10 8.13 6.46
C TYR A 197 -5.41 9.37 7.29
N PRO A 198 -6.70 9.77 7.38
CA PRO A 198 -7.12 10.79 8.33
C PRO A 198 -6.84 10.35 9.76
N ALA A 199 -6.28 11.25 10.60
CA ALA A 199 -5.87 10.93 11.96
C ALA A 199 -7.04 10.42 12.83
N GLU A 200 -8.23 11.00 12.67
CA GLU A 200 -9.44 10.59 13.39
C GLU A 200 -9.86 9.15 13.07
N LYS A 201 -9.60 8.65 11.87
CA LYS A 201 -9.93 7.27 11.48
C LYS A 201 -9.02 6.25 12.12
N THR A 202 -7.76 6.62 12.39
CA THR A 202 -6.80 5.75 13.09
C THR A 202 -7.00 5.78 14.59
N ALA A 203 -7.34 6.94 15.16
CA ALA A 203 -7.57 7.10 16.60
C ALA A 203 -8.83 6.40 17.11
N ALA A 204 -9.85 6.22 16.27
CA ALA A 204 -11.12 5.59 16.63
C ALA A 204 -11.10 4.05 16.71
N LEU A 205 -9.95 3.42 16.42
CA LEU A 205 -9.84 1.95 16.41
C LEU A 205 -9.80 1.39 17.84
N SER A 206 -10.69 0.44 18.13
CA SER A 206 -10.63 -0.32 19.38
C SER A 206 -9.46 -1.31 19.37
N PRO A 207 -8.76 -1.50 20.52
CA PRO A 207 -7.72 -2.51 20.63
C PRO A 207 -8.23 -3.91 20.26
N LEU A 208 -7.40 -4.68 19.55
CA LEU A 208 -7.68 -6.08 19.29
C LEU A 208 -6.95 -6.94 20.33
N MET A 209 -7.71 -7.75 21.06
CA MET A 209 -7.15 -8.73 21.99
C MET A 209 -6.92 -10.04 21.27
N LEU A 210 -5.70 -10.59 21.41
CA LEU A 210 -5.34 -11.91 20.93
C LEU A 210 -5.12 -12.85 22.12
N GLU A 211 -5.42 -14.13 21.92
CA GLU A 211 -5.11 -15.16 22.91
C GLU A 211 -3.61 -15.16 23.22
N GLY A 212 -3.26 -15.28 24.50
CA GLY A 212 -1.87 -15.25 24.97
C GLY A 212 -1.28 -13.85 25.16
N MET A 213 -1.98 -12.77 24.81
CA MET A 213 -1.51 -11.42 25.12
C MET A 213 -1.53 -11.16 26.63
N ARG A 214 -0.42 -10.61 27.14
CA ARG A 214 -0.35 -10.15 28.53
C ARG A 214 -1.25 -8.92 28.72
N LEU A 215 -1.92 -8.85 29.85
CA LEU A 215 -2.72 -7.69 30.24
C LEU A 215 -1.98 -6.86 31.29
N GLN A 216 -2.12 -5.55 31.20
CA GLN A 216 -1.74 -4.62 32.27
C GLN A 216 -2.83 -4.62 33.36
N SER A 217 -2.55 -4.00 34.49
CA SER A 217 -3.53 -3.82 35.62
C SER A 217 -4.81 -3.08 35.15
N SER A 218 -4.74 -2.30 34.09
CA SER A 218 -5.88 -1.61 33.47
C SER A 218 -6.75 -2.50 32.57
N GLY A 219 -6.42 -3.79 32.40
CA GLY A 219 -7.09 -4.69 31.45
C GLY A 219 -6.69 -4.46 29.98
N LEU A 220 -5.78 -3.53 29.70
CA LEU A 220 -5.23 -3.31 28.37
C LEU A 220 -4.04 -4.24 28.10
N PRO A 221 -3.74 -4.54 26.84
CA PRO A 221 -2.54 -5.30 26.51
C PRO A 221 -1.28 -4.63 27.06
N ALA A 222 -0.34 -5.43 27.59
CA ALA A 222 1.02 -4.97 27.85
C ALA A 222 1.63 -4.43 26.55
N PRO A 223 2.60 -3.49 26.62
CA PRO A 223 3.22 -2.97 25.43
C PRO A 223 3.81 -4.12 24.59
N TYR A 224 3.43 -4.16 23.33
CA TYR A 224 3.86 -5.22 22.43
C TYR A 224 4.51 -4.68 21.15
N ILE A 225 5.36 -5.52 20.58
CA ILE A 225 6.05 -5.27 19.31
C ILE A 225 5.55 -6.27 18.29
N LEU A 226 5.08 -5.77 17.14
CA LEU A 226 4.72 -6.61 15.99
C LEU A 226 5.96 -6.90 15.16
N CYS A 227 6.21 -8.21 14.90
CA CYS A 227 7.37 -8.69 14.17
C CYS A 227 6.95 -9.31 12.83
N PHE A 228 6.94 -8.52 11.74
CA PHE A 228 6.62 -9.02 10.41
C PHE A 228 7.88 -9.62 9.75
N HIS A 229 8.17 -10.88 10.11
CA HIS A 229 9.40 -11.58 9.74
C HIS A 229 9.40 -12.15 8.32
N ALA A 230 8.22 -12.27 7.68
CA ALA A 230 8.03 -12.97 6.42
C ALA A 230 7.66 -12.06 5.26
N THR A 231 8.07 -12.45 4.07
CA THR A 231 7.76 -11.81 2.79
C THR A 231 7.77 -12.84 1.67
N ALA A 232 7.29 -12.44 0.47
CA ALA A 232 7.15 -13.33 -0.68
C ALA A 232 8.47 -13.97 -1.19
N ARG A 233 9.62 -13.36 -0.92
CA ARG A 233 10.95 -13.86 -1.34
C ARG A 233 11.84 -14.11 -0.12
N ALA A 234 12.34 -15.32 0.04
CA ALA A 234 13.22 -15.72 1.16
C ALA A 234 14.45 -14.81 1.31
N ALA A 235 15.05 -14.36 0.20
CA ALA A 235 16.21 -13.47 0.22
C ALA A 235 15.94 -12.10 0.89
N LYS A 236 14.69 -11.67 0.96
CA LYS A 236 14.30 -10.43 1.67
C LYS A 236 14.12 -10.62 3.17
N CYS A 237 14.09 -11.86 3.66
CA CYS A 237 13.91 -12.14 5.09
C CYS A 237 15.17 -11.82 5.87
N TRP A 238 15.00 -11.24 7.05
CA TRP A 238 16.07 -11.09 8.02
C TRP A 238 16.37 -12.45 8.66
N PRO A 239 17.64 -12.83 8.91
CA PRO A 239 17.99 -14.13 9.46
C PRO A 239 17.28 -14.45 10.78
N ASN A 240 16.83 -15.70 10.96
CA ASN A 240 16.14 -16.13 12.18
C ASN A 240 16.99 -15.89 13.45
N ALA A 241 18.31 -16.11 13.38
CA ALA A 241 19.22 -15.85 14.50
C ALA A 241 19.17 -14.37 14.94
N ASN A 242 19.04 -13.45 13.98
CA ASN A 242 18.93 -12.02 14.26
C ASN A 242 17.58 -11.66 14.91
N TRP A 243 16.48 -12.27 14.44
CA TRP A 243 15.17 -12.13 15.06
C TRP A 243 15.16 -12.62 16.50
N ILE A 244 15.81 -13.78 16.76
CA ILE A 244 15.89 -14.37 18.11
C ILE A 244 16.71 -13.44 19.03
N ALA A 245 17.88 -12.99 18.60
CA ALA A 245 18.73 -12.12 19.41
C ALA A 245 18.06 -10.78 19.72
N ALA A 246 17.46 -10.11 18.71
CA ALA A 246 16.72 -8.88 18.91
C ALA A 246 15.50 -9.09 19.81
N GLY A 247 14.76 -10.18 19.59
CA GLY A 247 13.56 -10.50 20.35
C GLY A 247 13.85 -10.79 21.83
N GLN A 248 14.90 -11.52 22.14
CA GLN A 248 15.34 -11.78 23.50
C GLN A 248 15.69 -10.47 24.24
N ALA A 249 16.45 -9.58 23.58
CA ALA A 249 16.82 -8.27 24.13
C ALA A 249 15.59 -7.40 24.41
N LEU A 250 14.62 -7.35 23.51
CA LEU A 250 13.39 -6.57 23.68
C LEU A 250 12.45 -7.19 24.72
N SER A 251 12.39 -8.52 24.80
CA SER A 251 11.59 -9.21 25.82
C SER A 251 12.12 -8.93 27.24
N THR A 252 13.44 -8.84 27.44
CA THR A 252 14.03 -8.47 28.75
C THR A 252 13.69 -7.03 29.17
N GLN A 253 13.36 -6.16 28.21
CA GLN A 253 12.87 -4.79 28.44
C GLN A 253 11.37 -4.72 28.75
N GLY A 254 10.68 -5.87 28.84
CA GLY A 254 9.27 -5.95 29.20
C GLY A 254 8.29 -5.95 28.02
N TYR A 255 8.76 -5.85 26.78
CA TYR A 255 7.89 -5.90 25.60
C TYR A 255 7.48 -7.34 25.27
N GLN A 256 6.22 -7.52 24.87
CA GLN A 256 5.75 -8.79 24.31
C GLN A 256 5.91 -8.78 22.81
N LEU A 257 6.58 -9.82 22.25
CA LEU A 257 6.77 -9.94 20.81
C LEU A 257 5.66 -10.79 20.20
N ILE A 258 5.10 -10.33 19.08
CA ILE A 258 4.04 -11.02 18.35
C ILE A 258 4.56 -11.31 16.94
N PHE A 259 4.56 -12.59 16.54
CA PHE A 259 5.02 -13.07 15.23
C PHE A 259 3.83 -13.53 14.37
N PRO A 260 3.19 -12.62 13.61
CA PRO A 260 2.11 -12.96 12.70
C PRO A 260 2.58 -13.82 11.52
N TRP A 261 1.63 -14.49 10.88
CA TRP A 261 1.86 -15.33 9.72
C TRP A 261 0.67 -15.30 8.75
N GLY A 262 0.94 -15.53 7.46
CA GLY A 262 -0.07 -15.58 6.39
C GLY A 262 -0.11 -16.93 5.66
N SER A 263 0.84 -17.84 5.94
CA SER A 263 0.90 -19.16 5.30
C SER A 263 1.37 -20.23 6.31
N PRO A 264 1.08 -21.54 6.05
CA PRO A 264 1.56 -22.63 6.93
C PRO A 264 3.09 -22.67 7.08
N ALA A 265 3.84 -22.29 6.07
CA ALA A 265 5.31 -22.21 6.12
C ALA A 265 5.76 -21.08 7.06
N GLU A 266 5.14 -19.90 6.95
CA GLU A 266 5.40 -18.77 7.84
C GLU A 266 5.02 -19.07 9.29
N MET A 267 3.89 -19.80 9.51
CA MET A 267 3.48 -20.24 10.85
C MET A 267 4.56 -21.10 11.54
N LYS A 268 5.19 -22.01 10.79
CA LYS A 268 6.31 -22.83 11.34
C LYS A 268 7.49 -21.96 11.76
N THR A 269 7.83 -20.94 10.94
CA THR A 269 8.90 -19.99 11.28
C THR A 269 8.51 -19.15 12.49
N SER A 270 7.28 -18.61 12.55
CA SER A 270 6.76 -17.87 13.70
C SER A 270 6.86 -18.70 14.99
N ALA A 271 6.43 -19.98 14.94
CA ALA A 271 6.49 -20.89 16.07
C ALA A 271 7.94 -21.15 16.53
N HIS A 272 8.86 -21.34 15.59
CA HIS A 272 10.29 -21.50 15.88
C HIS A 272 10.85 -20.23 16.55
N LEU A 273 10.61 -19.04 16.03
CA LEU A 273 11.07 -17.79 16.61
C LEU A 273 10.50 -17.57 18.02
N ALA A 274 9.20 -17.76 18.19
CA ALA A 274 8.54 -17.58 19.47
C ALA A 274 9.02 -18.57 20.52
N SER A 275 9.38 -19.82 20.15
CA SER A 275 9.90 -20.82 21.10
C SER A 275 11.27 -20.45 21.68
N GLN A 276 12.01 -19.54 21.05
CA GLN A 276 13.35 -19.09 21.46
C GLN A 276 13.32 -17.73 22.20
N ILE A 277 12.16 -17.09 22.29
CA ILE A 277 12.02 -15.72 22.85
C ILE A 277 11.02 -15.76 24.00
N PRO A 278 11.42 -15.44 25.25
CA PRO A 278 10.54 -15.48 26.40
C PRO A 278 9.29 -14.59 26.21
N GLY A 279 8.10 -15.16 26.47
CA GLY A 279 6.83 -14.44 26.37
C GLY A 279 6.38 -14.02 24.98
N ALA A 280 7.08 -14.45 23.92
CA ALA A 280 6.64 -14.24 22.55
C ALA A 280 5.43 -15.11 22.21
N ILE A 281 4.54 -14.62 21.34
CA ILE A 281 3.35 -15.33 20.90
C ILE A 281 3.26 -15.43 19.38
N VAL A 282 2.63 -16.52 18.94
CA VAL A 282 2.18 -16.71 17.55
C VAL A 282 0.67 -16.61 17.56
N PRO A 283 0.08 -15.57 16.98
CA PRO A 283 -1.36 -15.41 16.98
C PRO A 283 -2.03 -16.43 16.03
N ARG A 284 -3.36 -16.60 16.16
CA ARG A 284 -4.15 -17.18 15.06
C ARG A 284 -4.00 -16.32 13.79
N ALA A 285 -4.36 -16.88 12.66
CA ALA A 285 -4.47 -16.09 11.43
C ALA A 285 -5.48 -14.95 11.65
N PHE A 286 -5.17 -13.78 11.11
CA PHE A 286 -6.03 -12.60 11.21
C PHE A 286 -6.20 -11.91 9.85
N SER A 287 -7.28 -11.17 9.72
CA SER A 287 -7.60 -10.38 8.54
C SER A 287 -6.75 -9.11 8.45
N ILE A 288 -6.77 -8.43 7.30
CA ILE A 288 -6.13 -7.13 7.12
C ILE A 288 -6.75 -6.07 8.06
N GLU A 289 -8.05 -6.14 8.31
CA GLU A 289 -8.72 -5.26 9.28
C GLU A 289 -8.20 -5.48 10.71
N GLU A 290 -8.04 -6.74 11.13
CA GLU A 290 -7.46 -7.08 12.43
C GLU A 290 -5.97 -6.65 12.51
N ALA A 291 -5.21 -6.81 11.42
CA ALA A 291 -3.83 -6.31 11.32
C ALA A 291 -3.77 -4.79 11.52
N TYR A 292 -4.71 -4.05 10.91
CA TYR A 292 -4.82 -2.61 11.05
C TYR A 292 -5.01 -2.20 12.52
N ARG A 293 -5.91 -2.88 13.25
CA ARG A 293 -6.17 -2.64 14.68
C ARG A 293 -4.98 -2.99 15.55
N LEU A 294 -4.32 -4.12 15.28
CA LEU A 294 -3.10 -4.52 16.01
C LEU A 294 -1.98 -3.50 15.82
N ILE A 295 -1.73 -3.08 14.58
CA ILE A 295 -0.69 -2.10 14.26
C ILE A 295 -1.00 -0.75 14.93
N ALA A 296 -2.25 -0.31 14.93
CA ALA A 296 -2.65 0.97 15.52
C ALA A 296 -2.33 1.07 17.02
N HIS A 297 -2.24 -0.06 17.73
CA HIS A 297 -1.98 -0.12 19.17
C HIS A 297 -0.61 -0.73 19.52
N ALA A 298 0.20 -1.12 18.55
CA ALA A 298 1.55 -1.59 18.78
C ALA A 298 2.45 -0.45 19.32
N ALA A 299 3.32 -0.74 20.26
CA ALA A 299 4.35 0.18 20.71
C ALA A 299 5.39 0.41 19.60
N LEU A 300 5.71 -0.65 18.84
CA LEU A 300 6.64 -0.64 17.73
C LEU A 300 6.26 -1.76 16.74
N THR A 301 6.49 -1.51 15.48
CA THR A 301 6.52 -2.56 14.45
C THR A 301 7.95 -2.71 13.95
N ILE A 302 8.46 -3.94 13.93
CA ILE A 302 9.71 -4.31 13.27
C ILE A 302 9.33 -5.27 12.14
N GLY A 303 9.72 -4.98 10.92
CA GLY A 303 9.36 -5.88 9.82
C GLY A 303 10.28 -5.76 8.61
N VAL A 304 10.38 -6.86 7.86
CA VAL A 304 11.06 -6.86 6.57
C VAL A 304 10.26 -6.09 5.52
N ASP A 305 10.82 -5.85 4.34
CA ASP A 305 10.15 -5.21 3.19
C ASP A 305 8.89 -6.01 2.78
N THR A 306 7.78 -5.74 3.46
CA THR A 306 6.47 -6.36 3.23
C THR A 306 5.32 -5.38 3.48
N GLY A 307 4.16 -5.65 2.88
CA GLY A 307 3.02 -4.75 2.93
C GLY A 307 2.53 -4.40 4.34
N LEU A 308 2.60 -5.33 5.31
CA LEU A 308 2.17 -5.06 6.69
C LEU A 308 3.15 -4.13 7.45
N THR A 309 4.45 -4.19 7.14
CA THR A 309 5.42 -3.23 7.65
C THR A 309 5.12 -1.83 7.12
N HIS A 310 4.89 -1.73 5.80
CA HIS A 310 4.50 -0.46 5.19
C HIS A 310 3.16 0.07 5.72
N LEU A 311 2.21 -0.81 6.06
CA LEU A 311 0.95 -0.40 6.69
C LEU A 311 1.21 0.31 8.03
N SER A 312 2.16 -0.17 8.84
CA SER A 312 2.55 0.49 10.09
C SER A 312 3.12 1.89 9.85
N ALA A 313 4.04 2.01 8.89
CA ALA A 313 4.63 3.30 8.50
C ALA A 313 3.56 4.30 8.00
N VAL A 314 2.61 3.83 7.19
CA VAL A 314 1.48 4.60 6.65
C VAL A 314 0.51 5.04 7.74
N LEU A 315 0.33 4.25 8.79
CA LEU A 315 -0.47 4.59 9.97
C LEU A 315 0.23 5.56 10.93
N GLY A 316 1.45 6.00 10.62
CA GLY A 316 2.23 6.91 11.45
C GLY A 316 2.70 6.29 12.78
N LYS A 317 2.80 4.97 12.84
CA LYS A 317 3.26 4.24 14.03
C LYS A 317 4.79 4.12 14.02
N PRO A 318 5.43 4.00 15.20
CA PRO A 318 6.84 3.66 15.28
C PRO A 318 7.13 2.39 14.48
N THR A 319 8.01 2.48 13.49
CA THR A 319 8.24 1.40 12.53
C THR A 319 9.72 1.28 12.17
N ILE A 320 10.26 0.07 12.23
CA ILE A 320 11.58 -0.28 11.67
C ILE A 320 11.34 -1.14 10.45
N GLU A 321 11.71 -0.61 9.28
CA GLU A 321 11.68 -1.31 8.00
C GLU A 321 13.05 -1.92 7.72
N ILE A 322 13.12 -3.24 7.59
CA ILE A 322 14.34 -4.01 7.35
C ILE A 322 14.41 -4.41 5.87
N TYR A 323 15.50 -3.99 5.22
CA TYR A 323 15.81 -4.32 3.83
C TYR A 323 17.02 -5.25 3.77
N CYS A 324 16.89 -6.42 3.14
CA CYS A 324 17.99 -7.40 3.00
C CYS A 324 18.36 -7.64 1.54
N ASP A 325 17.37 -7.85 0.66
CA ASP A 325 17.52 -8.10 -0.78
C ASP A 325 16.50 -7.30 -1.60
N SER A 326 16.18 -6.10 -1.14
CA SER A 326 15.39 -5.13 -1.89
C SER A 326 15.99 -3.74 -1.74
N PRO A 327 16.02 -2.97 -2.82
CA PRO A 327 16.57 -1.63 -2.75
C PRO A 327 15.65 -0.72 -1.91
N ARG A 328 16.21 -0.16 -0.86
CA ARG A 328 15.50 0.69 0.11
C ARG A 328 14.79 1.87 -0.55
N TRP A 329 15.48 2.55 -1.49
CA TRP A 329 14.94 3.72 -2.20
C TRP A 329 13.59 3.50 -2.89
N LYS A 330 13.20 2.23 -3.11
CA LYS A 330 11.97 1.90 -3.84
C LYS A 330 10.72 2.07 -3.00
N THR A 331 10.78 1.72 -1.71
CA THR A 331 9.59 1.61 -0.84
C THR A 331 9.80 2.19 0.55
N GLU A 332 11.01 2.72 0.88
CA GLU A 332 11.31 3.24 2.21
C GLU A 332 10.34 4.34 2.66
N GLY A 333 9.90 4.26 3.92
CA GLY A 333 9.13 5.31 4.54
C GLY A 333 9.99 6.55 4.82
N TYR A 334 9.73 7.67 4.15
CA TYR A 334 10.50 8.90 4.29
C TYR A 334 9.70 10.09 4.86
N TRP A 335 8.42 9.87 5.14
CA TRP A 335 7.45 10.93 5.49
C TRP A 335 7.28 11.17 7.00
N SER A 336 7.96 10.41 7.84
CA SER A 336 7.85 10.54 9.30
C SER A 336 9.16 10.20 10.00
N SER A 337 9.50 10.94 11.05
CA SER A 337 10.63 10.63 11.95
C SER A 337 10.39 9.37 12.80
N LYS A 338 9.17 8.83 12.81
CA LYS A 338 8.83 7.56 13.46
C LYS A 338 9.18 6.34 12.63
N ILE A 339 9.80 6.51 11.47
CA ILE A 339 10.17 5.42 10.57
C ILE A 339 11.70 5.34 10.49
N ALA A 340 12.26 4.19 10.83
CA ALA A 340 13.66 3.88 10.65
C ALA A 340 13.83 2.84 9.54
N ASN A 341 14.63 3.16 8.52
CA ASN A 341 14.92 2.28 7.39
C ASN A 341 16.32 1.71 7.53
N LEU A 342 16.46 0.41 7.69
CA LEU A 342 17.72 -0.27 7.94
C LEU A 342 18.06 -1.28 6.85
N GLY A 343 19.32 -1.34 6.46
CA GLY A 343 19.82 -2.22 5.39
C GLY A 343 19.52 -1.66 3.99
N ASP A 344 19.82 -2.46 2.98
CA ASP A 344 19.59 -2.15 1.55
C ASP A 344 19.76 -3.45 0.73
N PHE A 345 19.70 -3.34 -0.60
CA PHE A 345 19.98 -4.45 -1.50
C PHE A 345 21.34 -5.09 -1.18
N GLN A 346 21.33 -6.38 -0.86
CA GLN A 346 22.52 -7.16 -0.44
C GLN A 346 23.26 -6.63 0.80
N SER A 347 22.59 -5.83 1.64
CA SER A 347 23.16 -5.28 2.87
C SER A 347 22.23 -5.54 4.05
N ILE A 348 22.45 -6.65 4.75
CA ILE A 348 21.65 -7.07 5.90
C ILE A 348 22.01 -6.24 7.12
N PRO A 349 21.06 -5.57 7.79
CA PRO A 349 21.35 -4.79 8.98
C PRO A 349 21.72 -5.70 10.16
N PRO A 350 22.74 -5.33 10.97
CA PRO A 350 23.10 -6.08 12.17
C PRO A 350 22.06 -5.86 13.29
N VAL A 351 22.03 -6.79 14.25
CA VAL A 351 21.07 -6.78 15.37
C VAL A 351 21.16 -5.49 16.19
N HIS A 352 22.38 -5.02 16.51
CA HIS A 352 22.55 -3.81 17.32
C HIS A 352 21.91 -2.57 16.65
N ALA A 353 22.01 -2.42 15.33
CA ALA A 353 21.38 -1.30 14.63
C ALA A 353 19.86 -1.30 14.75
N VAL A 354 19.25 -2.50 14.75
CA VAL A 354 17.80 -2.64 14.99
C VAL A 354 17.44 -2.29 16.42
N LEU A 355 18.24 -2.74 17.42
CA LEU A 355 18.01 -2.44 18.84
C LEU A 355 18.20 -0.96 19.16
N ASP A 356 19.21 -0.28 18.58
CA ASP A 356 19.45 1.15 18.74
C ASP A 356 18.26 1.97 18.24
N GLN A 357 17.73 1.63 17.05
CA GLN A 357 16.54 2.28 16.51
C GLN A 357 15.27 1.95 17.32
N ALA A 358 15.12 0.72 17.79
CA ALA A 358 14.01 0.36 18.67
C ALA A 358 14.04 1.20 19.96
N SER A 359 15.19 1.32 20.59
CA SER A 359 15.37 2.16 21.78
C SER A 359 15.10 3.65 21.53
N ALA A 360 15.38 4.15 20.35
CA ALA A 360 15.08 5.53 19.96
C ALA A 360 13.59 5.78 19.73
N LEU A 361 12.90 4.81 19.10
CA LEU A 361 11.48 4.93 18.74
C LEU A 361 10.50 4.58 19.88
N LEU A 362 10.96 3.88 20.92
CA LEU A 362 10.16 3.49 22.08
C LEU A 362 10.21 4.51 23.24
N LYS A 363 11.01 5.56 23.12
CA LYS A 363 11.05 6.71 24.04
C LYS A 363 9.87 7.63 23.82
#